data_f4947bdfb9aeebceedca226b88360204
#
_entry.id   f4947bdfb9aeebceedca226b88360204
#
_cell.length_a   1.000
_cell.length_b   1.000
_cell.length_c   1.000
_cell.angle_alpha   90.00
_cell.angle_beta   90.00
_cell.angle_gamma   90.00
#
_symmetry.space_group_name_H-M   'P 1'
#
loop_
_entity.id
_entity.type
_entity.pdbx_description
1 polymer ?
#
loop_
_entity_poly.entity_id
_entity_poly.type
_entity_poly.pdbx_seq_one_letter_code
_entity_poly.pdbx_strand_id
1 'polypeptide(L)'
;SLSIDFLVDVKDAMGANMINSILESVANKLREWFPEEEILFSILSNFATESLASACCEIPFERLGRNKEIGEQIAKKIQQAGEYAKLDPYRAATHNKGIMNGIEAAVAATGNDTRAVSASIHAYAARNGLYQGLTDWQIKGDKLVGKLTVPLAVATVGGASNILPKAKASLAMLDLSLIHI
;
A
#
# COMPACT_ATOMS: atom_id res chain seq x y z
N SER A 1 13.36 -27.02 -5.79
CA SER A 1 12.05 -26.52 -5.25
C SER A 1 11.35 -25.69 -6.32
N LEU A 2 10.03 -25.79 -6.37
CA LEU A 2 9.14 -25.07 -7.27
C LEU A 2 8.19 -24.20 -6.44
N SER A 3 7.97 -22.94 -6.87
CA SER A 3 6.89 -22.09 -6.38
C SER A 3 5.86 -21.93 -7.48
N ILE A 4 4.57 -21.99 -7.11
CA ILE A 4 3.45 -21.76 -8.01
C ILE A 4 2.64 -20.62 -7.42
N ASP A 5 2.58 -19.50 -8.14
CA ASP A 5 1.89 -18.30 -7.69
C ASP A 5 0.56 -18.12 -8.41
N PHE A 6 -0.50 -17.82 -7.64
CA PHE A 6 -1.84 -17.56 -8.16
C PHE A 6 -2.21 -16.10 -7.90
N LEU A 7 -2.59 -15.40 -8.95
CA LEU A 7 -3.17 -14.07 -8.86
C LEU A 7 -4.70 -14.18 -8.86
N VAL A 8 -5.34 -13.65 -7.83
CA VAL A 8 -6.79 -13.72 -7.65
C VAL A 8 -7.35 -12.31 -7.52
N ASP A 9 -8.29 -11.95 -8.37
CA ASP A 9 -9.05 -10.71 -8.25
C ASP A 9 -10.14 -10.87 -7.18
N VAL A 10 -9.90 -10.30 -6.02
CA VAL A 10 -10.76 -10.41 -4.83
C VAL A 10 -11.82 -9.32 -4.73
N LYS A 11 -11.89 -8.42 -5.71
CA LYS A 11 -12.83 -7.27 -5.76
C LYS A 11 -12.76 -6.44 -4.45
N ASP A 12 -13.88 -6.23 -3.81
CA ASP A 12 -14.05 -5.36 -2.63
C ASP A 12 -13.60 -6.00 -1.31
N ALA A 13 -13.19 -7.26 -1.35
CA ALA A 13 -12.66 -7.97 -0.19
C ALA A 13 -11.13 -7.80 -0.11
N MET A 14 -10.56 -7.88 1.10
CA MET A 14 -9.12 -8.06 1.26
C MET A 14 -8.66 -9.43 0.72
N GLY A 15 -9.53 -10.43 0.77
CA GLY A 15 -9.37 -11.73 0.12
C GLY A 15 -8.56 -12.77 0.88
N ALA A 16 -7.99 -12.48 2.04
CA ALA A 16 -7.07 -13.38 2.74
C ALA A 16 -7.63 -14.78 2.97
N ASN A 17 -8.83 -14.90 3.54
CA ASN A 17 -9.46 -16.21 3.77
C ASN A 17 -9.86 -16.90 2.47
N MET A 18 -10.36 -16.14 1.49
CA MET A 18 -10.74 -16.65 0.18
C MET A 18 -9.53 -17.24 -0.54
N ILE A 19 -8.44 -16.51 -0.60
CA ILE A 19 -7.18 -16.94 -1.25
C ILE A 19 -6.64 -18.19 -0.56
N ASN A 20 -6.57 -18.20 0.79
CA ASN A 20 -6.09 -19.39 1.51
C ASN A 20 -6.97 -20.63 1.25
N SER A 21 -8.30 -20.50 1.20
CA SER A 21 -9.19 -21.61 0.86
C SER A 21 -8.97 -22.12 -0.57
N ILE A 22 -8.73 -21.21 -1.53
CA ILE A 22 -8.40 -21.59 -2.91
C ILE A 22 -7.06 -22.34 -2.93
N LEU A 23 -6.04 -21.80 -2.27
CA LEU A 23 -4.71 -22.40 -2.25
C LEU A 23 -4.70 -23.77 -1.59
N GLU A 24 -5.43 -23.97 -0.49
CA GLU A 24 -5.58 -25.30 0.13
C GLU A 24 -6.27 -26.29 -0.79
N SER A 25 -7.31 -25.86 -1.51
CA SER A 25 -8.00 -26.70 -2.48
C SER A 25 -7.07 -27.11 -3.63
N VAL A 26 -6.27 -26.19 -4.14
CA VAL A 26 -5.25 -26.47 -5.16
C VAL A 26 -4.17 -27.41 -4.61
N ALA A 27 -3.68 -27.17 -3.40
CA ALA A 27 -2.68 -28.02 -2.77
C ALA A 27 -3.17 -29.47 -2.62
N ASN A 28 -4.44 -29.66 -2.27
CA ASN A 28 -5.04 -30.99 -2.20
C ASN A 28 -5.05 -31.68 -3.57
N LYS A 29 -5.39 -30.96 -4.63
CA LYS A 29 -5.32 -31.50 -6.00
C LYS A 29 -3.90 -31.82 -6.44
N LEU A 30 -2.94 -31.00 -6.09
CA LEU A 30 -1.54 -31.28 -6.40
C LEU A 30 -1.03 -32.52 -5.67
N ARG A 31 -1.44 -32.78 -4.42
CA ARG A 31 -1.11 -34.02 -3.68
C ARG A 31 -1.70 -35.26 -4.35
N GLU A 32 -2.89 -35.15 -4.93
CA GLU A 32 -3.48 -36.25 -5.70
C GLU A 32 -2.71 -36.54 -7.00
N TRP A 33 -2.26 -35.51 -7.68
CA TRP A 33 -1.57 -35.65 -8.97
C TRP A 33 -0.09 -36.01 -8.83
N PHE A 34 0.54 -35.57 -7.76
CA PHE A 34 1.97 -35.75 -7.49
C PHE A 34 2.20 -36.32 -6.08
N PRO A 35 1.82 -37.58 -5.84
CA PRO A 35 1.84 -38.17 -4.49
C PRO A 35 3.23 -38.36 -3.91
N GLU A 36 4.27 -38.36 -4.76
CA GLU A 36 5.68 -38.47 -4.34
C GLU A 36 6.31 -37.10 -3.97
N GLU A 37 5.58 -35.99 -4.23
CA GLU A 37 6.12 -34.65 -3.98
C GLU A 37 5.61 -34.08 -2.65
N GLU A 38 6.49 -33.40 -1.92
CA GLU A 38 6.12 -32.72 -0.69
C GLU A 38 5.64 -31.30 -0.99
N ILE A 39 4.46 -30.94 -0.51
CA ILE A 39 3.98 -29.55 -0.49
C ILE A 39 4.30 -28.97 0.87
N LEU A 40 5.31 -28.12 0.90
CA LEU A 40 5.83 -27.51 2.12
C LEU A 40 4.79 -26.64 2.82
N PHE A 41 4.14 -25.75 2.06
CA PHE A 41 3.03 -24.92 2.53
C PHE A 41 2.20 -24.38 1.36
N SER A 42 1.01 -23.92 1.69
CA SER A 42 0.07 -23.29 0.78
C SER A 42 -0.55 -22.09 1.52
N ILE A 43 -0.10 -20.88 1.21
CA ILE A 43 -0.47 -19.68 1.94
C ILE A 43 -0.43 -18.44 1.04
N LEU A 44 -1.27 -17.45 1.32
CA LEU A 44 -1.24 -16.17 0.63
C LEU A 44 0.08 -15.41 0.87
N SER A 45 0.43 -14.55 -0.08
CA SER A 45 1.44 -13.51 0.12
C SER A 45 0.76 -12.17 0.44
N ASN A 46 1.29 -11.45 1.44
CA ASN A 46 0.86 -10.08 1.68
C ASN A 46 1.47 -9.08 0.67
N PHE A 47 2.42 -9.50 -0.17
CA PHE A 47 3.02 -8.64 -1.18
C PHE A 47 2.10 -8.49 -2.39
N ALA A 48 0.99 -7.77 -2.21
CA ALA A 48 -0.09 -7.58 -3.19
C ALA A 48 0.29 -6.55 -4.27
N THR A 49 1.21 -6.89 -5.18
CA THR A 49 1.77 -5.97 -6.19
C THR A 49 0.77 -5.47 -7.20
N GLU A 50 -0.36 -6.17 -7.38
CA GLU A 50 -1.41 -5.79 -8.32
C GLU A 50 -2.51 -4.93 -7.67
N SER A 51 -2.58 -4.89 -6.33
CA SER A 51 -3.56 -4.08 -5.58
C SER A 51 -2.99 -2.70 -5.26
N LEU A 52 -2.69 -1.90 -6.29
CA LEU A 52 -2.03 -0.60 -6.13
C LEU A 52 -3.03 0.54 -5.96
N ALA A 53 -2.78 1.36 -4.96
CA ALA A 53 -3.44 2.66 -4.80
C ALA A 53 -2.44 3.79 -5.08
N SER A 54 -2.91 4.84 -5.72
CA SER A 54 -2.11 6.04 -6.02
C SER A 54 -2.81 7.29 -5.55
N ALA A 55 -2.03 8.20 -4.97
CA ALA A 55 -2.46 9.55 -4.64
C ALA A 55 -1.48 10.57 -5.24
N CYS A 56 -1.99 11.70 -5.69
CA CYS A 56 -1.18 12.82 -6.16
C CYS A 56 -1.69 14.14 -5.58
N CYS A 57 -0.78 15.10 -5.44
CA CYS A 57 -1.13 16.45 -5.06
C CYS A 57 -0.32 17.46 -5.86
N GLU A 58 -0.88 18.65 -6.06
CA GLU A 58 -0.21 19.80 -6.66
C GLU A 58 -0.29 20.95 -5.66
N ILE A 59 0.86 21.51 -5.28
CA ILE A 59 0.95 22.57 -4.30
C ILE A 59 1.60 23.79 -4.96
N PRO A 60 0.85 24.88 -5.21
CA PRO A 60 1.42 26.13 -5.71
C PRO A 60 2.48 26.66 -4.75
N PHE A 61 3.53 27.31 -5.27
CA PHE A 61 4.61 27.85 -4.44
C PHE A 61 4.12 28.85 -3.40
N GLU A 62 3.09 29.64 -3.73
CA GLU A 62 2.48 30.60 -2.80
C GLU A 62 1.88 29.95 -1.54
N ARG A 63 1.56 28.64 -1.62
CA ARG A 63 1.06 27.86 -0.48
C ARG A 63 2.16 27.16 0.34
N LEU A 64 3.38 27.11 -0.19
CA LEU A 64 4.53 26.53 0.50
C LEU A 64 5.32 27.55 1.31
N GLY A 65 5.22 28.82 0.99
CA GLY A 65 5.96 29.89 1.64
C GLY A 65 5.16 31.17 1.80
N ARG A 66 5.76 32.18 2.46
CA ARG A 66 5.14 33.49 2.65
C ARG A 66 4.98 34.25 1.32
N ASN A 67 5.80 33.96 0.35
CA ASN A 67 5.74 34.46 -1.02
C ASN A 67 6.22 33.36 -2.00
N LYS A 68 6.07 33.60 -3.31
CA LYS A 68 6.41 32.65 -4.36
C LYS A 68 7.87 32.23 -4.36
N GLU A 69 8.80 33.15 -4.13
CA GLU A 69 10.25 32.89 -4.14
C GLU A 69 10.66 31.97 -2.98
N ILE A 70 10.15 32.23 -1.77
CA ILE A 70 10.36 31.36 -0.60
C ILE A 70 9.71 29.99 -0.83
N GLY A 71 8.50 29.96 -1.41
CA GLY A 71 7.81 28.72 -1.76
C GLY A 71 8.56 27.86 -2.76
N GLU A 72 9.18 28.47 -3.79
CA GLU A 72 10.04 27.78 -4.74
C GLU A 72 11.27 27.16 -4.05
N GLN A 73 11.92 27.91 -3.14
CA GLN A 73 13.06 27.39 -2.39
C GLN A 73 12.67 26.20 -1.50
N ILE A 74 11.47 26.25 -0.88
CA ILE A 74 10.94 25.15 -0.08
C ILE A 74 10.63 23.94 -0.98
N ALA A 75 10.01 24.16 -2.13
CA ALA A 75 9.72 23.11 -3.11
C ALA A 75 11.00 22.38 -3.56
N LYS A 76 12.06 23.11 -3.88
CA LYS A 76 13.39 22.55 -4.22
C LYS A 76 13.95 21.68 -3.10
N LYS A 77 13.84 22.11 -1.83
CA LYS A 77 14.29 21.34 -0.68
C LYS A 77 13.47 20.07 -0.47
N ILE A 78 12.15 20.11 -0.69
CA ILE A 78 11.28 18.93 -0.59
C ILE A 78 11.63 17.92 -1.67
N GLN A 79 11.82 18.37 -2.93
CA GLN A 79 12.24 17.52 -4.03
C GLN A 79 13.59 16.85 -3.70
N GLN A 80 14.60 17.60 -3.30
CA GLN A 80 15.92 17.08 -2.94
C GLN A 80 15.86 16.07 -1.79
N ALA A 81 15.04 16.33 -0.76
CA ALA A 81 14.83 15.40 0.35
C ALA A 81 14.18 14.09 -0.10
N GLY A 82 13.26 14.15 -1.06
CA GLY A 82 12.66 12.98 -1.69
C GLY A 82 13.67 12.17 -2.52
N GLU A 83 14.50 12.85 -3.31
CA GLU A 83 15.59 12.24 -4.08
C GLU A 83 16.61 11.57 -3.16
N TYR A 84 16.97 12.22 -2.08
CA TYR A 84 17.87 11.64 -1.08
C TYR A 84 17.29 10.36 -0.48
N ALA A 85 15.99 10.34 -0.15
CA ALA A 85 15.34 9.13 0.35
C ALA A 85 15.27 7.97 -0.68
N LYS A 86 15.45 8.24 -1.96
CA LYS A 86 15.58 7.18 -2.99
C LYS A 86 16.99 6.58 -3.06
N LEU A 87 18.01 7.32 -2.62
CA LEU A 87 19.42 6.93 -2.72
C LEU A 87 19.95 6.31 -1.43
N ASP A 88 19.45 6.73 -0.28
CA ASP A 88 19.94 6.34 1.04
C ASP A 88 18.87 5.55 1.82
N PRO A 89 19.09 4.23 2.08
CA PRO A 89 18.16 3.40 2.86
C PRO A 89 17.89 3.90 4.28
N TYR A 90 18.87 4.51 4.95
CA TYR A 90 18.68 5.07 6.30
C TYR A 90 17.71 6.24 6.26
N ARG A 91 17.86 7.13 5.27
CA ARG A 91 16.90 8.22 5.07
C ARG A 91 15.54 7.67 4.64
N ALA A 92 15.49 6.70 3.74
CA ALA A 92 14.26 6.06 3.29
C ALA A 92 13.44 5.47 4.44
N ALA A 93 14.08 4.80 5.40
CA ALA A 93 13.43 4.22 6.57
C ALA A 93 12.65 5.27 7.37
N THR A 94 13.28 6.42 7.64
CA THR A 94 12.63 7.54 8.36
C THR A 94 11.55 8.21 7.50
N HIS A 95 11.77 8.35 6.21
CA HIS A 95 10.83 8.92 5.26
C HIS A 95 9.55 8.09 5.18
N ASN A 96 9.70 6.79 4.97
CA ASN A 96 8.58 5.86 4.85
C ASN A 96 7.83 5.67 6.17
N LYS A 97 8.53 5.67 7.32
CA LYS A 97 7.89 5.68 8.64
C LYS A 97 6.92 6.87 8.79
N GLY A 98 7.32 8.05 8.28
CA GLY A 98 6.45 9.22 8.29
C GLY A 98 5.19 9.03 7.43
N ILE A 99 5.33 8.45 6.23
CA ILE A 99 4.22 8.11 5.33
C ILE A 99 3.29 7.09 5.99
N MET A 100 3.86 6.05 6.59
CA MET A 100 3.10 4.96 7.23
C MET A 100 2.26 5.44 8.41
N ASN A 101 2.64 6.50 9.13
CA ASN A 101 1.81 7.05 10.21
C ASN A 101 0.38 7.38 9.75
N GLY A 102 0.24 8.00 8.57
CA GLY A 102 -1.07 8.33 8.01
C GLY A 102 -1.80 7.10 7.46
N ILE A 103 -1.10 6.27 6.71
CA ILE A 103 -1.68 5.07 6.08
C ILE A 103 -2.19 4.10 7.16
N GLU A 104 -1.37 3.77 8.15
CA GLU A 104 -1.75 2.84 9.23
C GLU A 104 -2.91 3.37 10.05
N ALA A 105 -2.94 4.68 10.34
CA ALA A 105 -4.06 5.29 11.06
C ALA A 105 -5.38 5.16 10.28
N ALA A 106 -5.37 5.42 8.96
CA ALA A 106 -6.55 5.29 8.11
C ALA A 106 -6.99 3.82 7.97
N VAL A 107 -6.05 2.91 7.74
CA VAL A 107 -6.31 1.47 7.63
C VAL A 107 -6.91 0.92 8.94
N ALA A 108 -6.35 1.29 10.10
CA ALA A 108 -6.88 0.90 11.41
C ALA A 108 -8.28 1.46 11.66
N ALA A 109 -8.52 2.73 11.29
CA ALA A 109 -9.82 3.38 11.46
C ALA A 109 -10.93 2.69 10.65
N THR A 110 -10.60 2.09 9.50
CA THR A 110 -11.53 1.33 8.65
C THR A 110 -11.64 -0.16 9.03
N GLY A 111 -10.93 -0.61 10.07
CA GLY A 111 -10.97 -1.98 10.55
C GLY A 111 -10.22 -2.98 9.69
N ASN A 112 -9.32 -2.50 8.82
CA ASN A 112 -8.47 -3.32 7.98
C ASN A 112 -7.17 -3.76 8.70
N ASP A 113 -6.47 -4.74 8.15
CA ASP A 113 -5.24 -5.30 8.73
C ASP A 113 -4.03 -4.40 8.45
N THR A 114 -3.66 -3.59 9.45
CA THR A 114 -2.51 -2.67 9.37
C THR A 114 -1.18 -3.41 9.18
N ARG A 115 -1.03 -4.62 9.75
CA ARG A 115 0.22 -5.38 9.66
C ARG A 115 0.42 -5.94 8.25
N ALA A 116 -0.64 -6.45 7.62
CA ALA A 116 -0.61 -6.91 6.24
C ALA A 116 -0.27 -5.76 5.29
N VAL A 117 -0.91 -4.61 5.45
CA VAL A 117 -0.64 -3.40 4.65
C VAL A 117 0.78 -2.90 4.86
N SER A 118 1.25 -2.82 6.11
CA SER A 118 2.60 -2.37 6.44
C SER A 118 3.65 -3.29 5.82
N ALA A 119 3.52 -4.61 5.96
CA ALA A 119 4.41 -5.59 5.35
C ALA A 119 4.48 -5.44 3.83
N SER A 120 3.31 -5.29 3.18
CA SER A 120 3.21 -5.10 1.73
C SER A 120 3.93 -3.84 1.25
N ILE A 121 3.68 -2.70 1.90
CA ILE A 121 4.27 -1.41 1.53
C ILE A 121 5.78 -1.40 1.76
N HIS A 122 6.28 -1.96 2.86
CA HIS A 122 7.71 -2.04 3.11
C HIS A 122 8.42 -2.99 2.12
N ALA A 123 7.81 -4.12 1.78
CA ALA A 123 8.31 -5.00 0.71
C ALA A 123 8.35 -4.27 -0.64
N TYR A 124 7.31 -3.49 -0.95
CA TYR A 124 7.25 -2.69 -2.17
C TYR A 124 8.33 -1.59 -2.23
N ALA A 125 8.67 -0.99 -1.09
CA ALA A 125 9.77 -0.03 -1.01
C ALA A 125 11.13 -0.64 -1.38
N ALA A 126 11.29 -1.96 -1.22
CA ALA A 126 12.51 -2.70 -1.53
C ALA A 126 12.45 -3.50 -2.85
N ARG A 127 11.38 -3.37 -3.65
CA ARG A 127 11.13 -4.19 -4.87
C ARG A 127 12.23 -4.14 -5.93
N ASN A 128 13.03 -3.09 -5.95
CA ASN A 128 14.13 -2.90 -6.90
C ASN A 128 15.51 -3.31 -6.31
N GLY A 129 15.52 -4.04 -5.19
CA GLY A 129 16.75 -4.51 -4.53
C GLY A 129 17.35 -3.52 -3.53
N LEU A 130 16.90 -2.28 -3.50
CA LEU A 130 17.28 -1.27 -2.52
C LEU A 130 16.01 -0.70 -1.86
N TYR A 131 16.03 -0.57 -0.54
CA TYR A 131 14.94 0.06 0.19
C TYR A 131 14.94 1.57 -0.07
N GLN A 132 13.86 2.07 -0.68
CA GLN A 132 13.77 3.44 -1.21
C GLN A 132 12.57 4.20 -0.63
N GLY A 133 12.62 5.53 -0.68
CA GLY A 133 11.47 6.39 -0.38
C GLY A 133 10.31 6.13 -1.34
N LEU A 134 9.09 6.10 -0.80
CA LEU A 134 7.87 5.75 -1.53
C LEU A 134 7.25 6.92 -2.30
N THR A 135 7.58 8.18 -1.93
CA THR A 135 7.04 9.35 -2.62
C THR A 135 7.95 9.84 -3.73
N ASP A 136 7.34 10.39 -4.76
CA ASP A 136 8.01 11.12 -5.83
C ASP A 136 7.58 12.58 -5.80
N TRP A 137 8.58 13.50 -5.78
CA TRP A 137 8.35 14.92 -5.73
C TRP A 137 9.02 15.60 -6.90
N GLN A 138 8.28 16.38 -7.68
CA GLN A 138 8.75 17.07 -8.87
C GLN A 138 8.25 18.52 -8.91
N ILE A 139 9.10 19.43 -9.34
CA ILE A 139 8.68 20.80 -9.66
C ILE A 139 8.16 20.82 -11.09
N LYS A 140 6.93 21.31 -11.28
CA LYS A 140 6.30 21.51 -12.59
C LYS A 140 5.74 22.92 -12.67
N GLY A 141 6.39 23.76 -13.48
CA GLY A 141 6.05 25.17 -13.57
C GLY A 141 6.23 25.88 -12.22
N ASP A 142 5.15 26.42 -11.67
CA ASP A 142 5.12 27.13 -10.38
C ASP A 142 4.51 26.28 -9.23
N LYS A 143 4.54 24.96 -9.37
CA LYS A 143 3.98 24.01 -8.41
C LYS A 143 4.97 22.91 -8.02
N LEU A 144 4.83 22.44 -6.81
CA LEU A 144 5.38 21.16 -6.36
C LEU A 144 4.33 20.08 -6.56
N VAL A 145 4.67 19.04 -7.31
CA VAL A 145 3.80 17.87 -7.57
C VAL A 145 4.34 16.69 -6.79
N GLY A 146 3.50 16.12 -5.93
CA GLY A 146 3.79 14.91 -5.17
C GLY A 146 2.98 13.73 -5.68
N LYS A 147 3.61 12.56 -5.74
CA LYS A 147 2.95 11.29 -6.06
C LYS A 147 3.37 10.21 -5.07
N LEU A 148 2.40 9.41 -4.63
CA LEU A 148 2.58 8.19 -3.86
C LEU A 148 1.86 7.06 -4.59
N THR A 149 2.52 5.90 -4.74
CA THR A 149 1.89 4.67 -5.23
C THR A 149 2.36 3.52 -4.35
N VAL A 150 1.41 2.82 -3.74
CA VAL A 150 1.69 1.73 -2.79
C VAL A 150 0.69 0.58 -2.97
N PRO A 151 1.08 -0.66 -2.68
CA PRO A 151 0.13 -1.75 -2.57
C PRO A 151 -0.77 -1.55 -1.35
N LEU A 152 -2.08 -1.64 -1.56
CA LEU A 152 -3.08 -1.38 -0.54
C LEU A 152 -4.25 -2.37 -0.68
N ALA A 153 -4.03 -3.60 -0.24
CA ALA A 153 -5.06 -4.62 -0.20
C ALA A 153 -5.94 -4.42 1.04
N VAL A 154 -6.98 -3.61 0.89
CA VAL A 154 -7.96 -3.30 1.93
C VAL A 154 -9.36 -3.71 1.48
N ALA A 155 -10.26 -3.92 2.43
CA ALA A 155 -11.63 -4.29 2.17
C ALA A 155 -12.59 -3.17 2.57
N THR A 156 -13.64 -3.01 1.78
CA THR A 156 -14.85 -2.24 2.15
C THR A 156 -15.99 -3.17 2.61
N VAL A 157 -15.83 -4.49 2.37
CA VAL A 157 -16.81 -5.55 2.73
C VAL A 157 -16.16 -6.62 3.59
N GLY A 158 -16.95 -7.21 4.47
CA GLY A 158 -16.52 -8.33 5.32
C GLY A 158 -15.66 -7.92 6.51
N GLY A 159 -15.11 -8.90 7.24
CA GLY A 159 -14.25 -8.68 8.38
C GLY A 159 -14.85 -7.77 9.45
N ALA A 160 -14.01 -6.90 10.00
CA ALA A 160 -14.41 -5.97 11.08
C ALA A 160 -15.29 -4.80 10.61
N SER A 161 -15.33 -4.49 9.31
CA SER A 161 -16.07 -3.34 8.77
C SER A 161 -17.57 -3.35 9.09
N ASN A 162 -18.17 -4.54 9.14
CA ASN A 162 -19.60 -4.70 9.46
C ASN A 162 -19.89 -4.92 10.97
N ILE A 163 -18.88 -5.34 11.73
CA ILE A 163 -19.03 -5.72 13.13
C ILE A 163 -18.67 -4.57 14.07
N LEU A 164 -17.66 -3.80 13.74
CA LEU A 164 -17.18 -2.70 14.58
C LEU A 164 -17.89 -1.39 14.25
N PRO A 165 -18.69 -0.81 15.18
CA PRO A 165 -19.41 0.44 14.93
C PRO A 165 -18.50 1.61 14.52
N LYS A 166 -17.28 1.67 15.08
CA LYS A 166 -16.30 2.71 14.74
C LYS A 166 -15.78 2.57 13.31
N ALA A 167 -15.48 1.35 12.85
CA ALA A 167 -15.05 1.10 11.47
C ALA A 167 -16.17 1.47 10.48
N LYS A 168 -17.41 1.09 10.78
CA LYS A 168 -18.58 1.47 9.98
C LYS A 168 -18.77 2.99 9.91
N ALA A 169 -18.61 3.70 11.01
CA ALA A 169 -18.69 5.16 11.04
C ALA A 169 -17.56 5.79 10.21
N SER A 170 -16.32 5.28 10.30
CA SER A 170 -15.19 5.77 9.51
C SER A 170 -15.40 5.56 8.01
N LEU A 171 -15.90 4.40 7.59
CA LEU A 171 -16.21 4.12 6.18
C LEU A 171 -17.32 5.06 5.67
N ALA A 172 -18.35 5.33 6.48
CA ALA A 172 -19.40 6.29 6.14
C ALA A 172 -18.86 7.73 6.01
N MET A 173 -17.94 8.14 6.88
CA MET A 173 -17.31 9.48 6.80
C MET A 173 -16.44 9.64 5.54
N LEU A 174 -15.85 8.55 5.06
CA LEU A 174 -15.06 8.54 3.83
C LEU A 174 -15.90 8.38 2.57
N ASP A 175 -17.23 8.30 2.71
CA ASP A 175 -18.19 8.03 1.63
C ASP A 175 -17.85 6.75 0.83
N LEU A 176 -17.21 5.81 1.50
CA LEU A 176 -16.90 4.48 0.95
C LEU A 176 -18.12 3.59 1.15
N SER A 177 -19.05 3.64 0.21
CA SER A 177 -20.20 2.74 0.19
C SER A 177 -20.00 1.62 -0.81
N LEU A 178 -20.58 0.46 -0.50
CA LEU A 178 -20.60 -0.75 -1.35
C LEU A 178 -21.26 -0.54 -2.72
N ILE A 179 -21.81 0.64 -2.98
CA ILE A 179 -22.64 0.94 -4.16
C ILE A 179 -21.85 1.70 -5.22
N HIS A 180 -20.64 2.15 -4.92
CA HIS A 180 -19.82 2.99 -5.82
C HIS A 180 -18.59 2.28 -6.41
N ILE A 181 -18.61 0.96 -6.43
CA ILE A 181 -17.56 0.15 -7.08
C ILE A 181 -18.15 -0.58 -8.27
#